data_62c844c94ff959e0934c5f3f50051b44
#
_entry.id   62c844c94ff959e0934c5f3f50051b44
#
_cell.length_a   1.000
_cell.length_b   1.000
_cell.length_c   1.000
_cell.angle_alpha   90.00
_cell.angle_beta   90.00
_cell.angle_gamma   90.00
#
_symmetry.space_group_name_H-M   'P 1'
#
loop_
_entity.id
_entity.type
_entity.pdbx_description
1 polymer ?
#
loop_
_entity_poly.entity_id
_entity_poly.type
_entity_poly.pdbx_seq_one_letter_code
_entity_poly.pdbx_strand_id
1 'polypeptide(L)'
;DRDVFFKIHAGGFLTTVAEIVVNGETIRTLPRDFQLDPVSDHPVHVDFLRIHAGSKIKVEVPVHFINEADAPGIKRGGVLNVVRHRVELLCPADGIPDKIVADLTGYDINDSLHISKVPLPEGVTTTTARDFTIATIAAPAGVKEELRQQAASNATAAAAEPEEAKKAEPAKK
;
A
#
# COMPACT_ATOMS: atom_id res chain seq x y z
N ASP A 1 -0.11 9.45 -31.28
CA ASP A 1 -1.07 8.39 -30.88
C ASP A 1 -0.38 7.07 -30.54
N ARG A 2 0.57 6.61 -31.38
CA ARG A 2 1.25 5.33 -31.17
C ARG A 2 2.16 5.34 -29.92
N ASP A 3 2.86 6.43 -29.67
CA ASP A 3 3.74 6.58 -28.51
C ASP A 3 2.96 6.63 -27.19
N VAL A 4 1.77 7.24 -27.22
CA VAL A 4 0.85 7.28 -26.07
C VAL A 4 0.33 5.89 -25.77
N PHE A 5 -0.04 5.11 -26.78
CA PHE A 5 -0.47 3.73 -26.65
C PHE A 5 0.58 2.87 -25.93
N PHE A 6 1.85 2.93 -26.40
CA PHE A 6 2.93 2.17 -25.77
C PHE A 6 3.21 2.58 -24.32
N LYS A 7 3.15 3.90 -24.02
CA LYS A 7 3.37 4.41 -22.66
C LYS A 7 2.26 4.00 -21.69
N ILE A 8 1.00 3.96 -22.14
CA ILE A 8 -0.13 3.51 -21.33
C ILE A 8 0.05 2.04 -20.95
N HIS A 9 0.42 1.19 -21.93
CA HIS A 9 0.59 -0.25 -21.69
C HIS A 9 1.87 -0.62 -20.92
N ALA A 10 2.91 0.21 -20.99
CA ALA A 10 4.14 0.01 -20.21
C ALA A 10 3.96 0.26 -18.69
N GLY A 11 2.84 0.85 -18.28
CA GLY A 11 2.60 1.26 -16.90
C GLY A 11 3.32 2.57 -16.54
N GLY A 12 2.88 3.22 -15.44
CA GLY A 12 3.48 4.48 -15.01
C GLY A 12 3.11 5.70 -15.86
N PHE A 13 2.17 5.58 -16.80
CA PHE A 13 1.75 6.69 -17.66
C PHE A 13 1.24 7.88 -16.85
N LEU A 14 0.45 7.64 -15.79
CA LEU A 14 -0.14 8.68 -14.96
C LEU A 14 0.88 9.39 -14.04
N THR A 15 2.07 8.84 -13.87
CA THR A 15 3.14 9.42 -13.03
C THR A 15 4.22 10.11 -13.85
N THR A 16 4.24 9.89 -15.16
CA THR A 16 5.29 10.43 -16.05
C THR A 16 4.89 11.77 -16.61
N VAL A 17 5.74 12.79 -16.40
CA VAL A 17 5.57 14.11 -17.02
C VAL A 17 5.81 14.02 -18.54
N ALA A 18 4.87 14.50 -19.33
CA ALA A 18 4.95 14.53 -20.77
C ALA A 18 5.03 15.98 -21.29
N GLU A 19 5.84 16.20 -22.31
CA GLU A 19 5.87 17.46 -23.03
C GLU A 19 5.03 17.33 -24.30
N ILE A 20 4.04 18.19 -24.42
CA ILE A 20 3.13 18.23 -25.58
C ILE A 20 3.38 19.50 -26.35
N VAL A 21 3.58 19.36 -27.64
CA VAL A 21 3.72 20.51 -28.57
C VAL A 21 2.35 20.84 -29.16
N VAL A 22 1.83 22.02 -28.82
CA VAL A 22 0.56 22.55 -29.34
C VAL A 22 0.81 23.87 -30.03
N ASN A 23 0.52 23.93 -31.31
CA ASN A 23 0.72 25.14 -32.14
C ASN A 23 2.16 25.71 -32.11
N GLY A 24 3.16 24.83 -31.90
CA GLY A 24 4.57 25.26 -31.84
C GLY A 24 5.06 25.63 -30.43
N GLU A 25 4.19 25.61 -29.43
CA GLU A 25 4.54 25.82 -28.03
C GLU A 25 4.69 24.46 -27.32
N THR A 26 5.78 24.28 -26.59
CA THR A 26 6.00 23.09 -25.76
C THR A 26 5.40 23.32 -24.36
N ILE A 27 4.44 22.50 -23.99
CA ILE A 27 3.72 22.61 -22.72
C ILE A 27 4.03 21.35 -21.90
N ARG A 28 4.52 21.51 -20.67
CA ARG A 28 4.71 20.40 -19.72
C ARG A 28 3.36 20.00 -19.12
N THR A 29 3.04 18.71 -19.22
CA THR A 29 1.75 18.17 -18.80
C THR A 29 1.92 16.87 -18.06
N LEU A 30 0.96 16.57 -17.16
CA LEU A 30 0.82 15.29 -16.50
C LEU A 30 -0.48 14.63 -16.97
N PRO A 31 -0.45 13.40 -17.48
CA PRO A 31 -1.67 12.66 -17.77
C PRO A 31 -2.49 12.46 -16.49
N ARG A 32 -3.79 12.72 -16.54
CA ARG A 32 -4.70 12.61 -15.40
C ARG A 32 -5.59 11.39 -15.49
N ASP A 33 -6.15 11.20 -16.66
CA ASP A 33 -7.05 10.09 -16.96
C ASP A 33 -6.92 9.69 -18.43
N PHE A 34 -7.28 8.45 -18.72
CA PHE A 34 -7.31 7.94 -20.09
C PHE A 34 -8.43 6.93 -20.25
N GLN A 35 -9.06 6.96 -21.42
CA GLN A 35 -10.09 6.01 -21.80
C GLN A 35 -9.60 5.19 -22.98
N LEU A 36 -9.71 3.87 -22.86
CA LEU A 36 -9.36 2.91 -23.92
C LEU A 36 -10.63 2.35 -24.54
N ASP A 37 -10.56 2.03 -25.82
CA ASP A 37 -11.59 1.24 -26.50
C ASP A 37 -11.55 -0.20 -25.98
N PRO A 38 -12.65 -0.77 -25.48
CA PRO A 38 -12.68 -2.11 -24.87
C PRO A 38 -12.39 -3.26 -25.84
N VAL A 39 -12.35 -3.02 -27.15
CA VAL A 39 -12.11 -4.04 -28.17
C VAL A 39 -10.71 -3.96 -28.75
N SER A 40 -10.24 -2.76 -29.04
CA SER A 40 -8.94 -2.53 -29.69
C SER A 40 -7.85 -2.05 -28.76
N ASP A 41 -8.16 -1.76 -27.50
CA ASP A 41 -7.27 -1.15 -26.48
C ASP A 41 -6.62 0.17 -26.94
N HIS A 42 -7.16 0.78 -27.98
CA HIS A 42 -6.65 2.08 -28.46
C HIS A 42 -7.15 3.22 -27.56
N PRO A 43 -6.30 4.23 -27.28
CA PRO A 43 -6.72 5.39 -26.50
C PRO A 43 -7.74 6.22 -27.30
N VAL A 44 -8.95 6.36 -26.72
CA VAL A 44 -10.04 7.17 -27.26
C VAL A 44 -9.93 8.60 -26.73
N HIS A 45 -9.59 8.73 -25.46
CA HIS A 45 -9.48 10.02 -24.78
C HIS A 45 -8.33 9.99 -23.77
N VAL A 46 -7.60 11.11 -23.67
CA VAL A 46 -6.54 11.29 -22.68
C VAL A 46 -6.60 12.72 -22.15
N ASP A 47 -6.74 12.84 -20.83
CA ASP A 47 -6.77 14.12 -20.14
C ASP A 47 -5.38 14.49 -19.65
N PHE A 48 -4.96 15.72 -19.96
CA PHE A 48 -3.68 16.26 -19.55
C PHE A 48 -3.85 17.48 -18.65
N LEU A 49 -3.22 17.45 -17.49
CA LEU A 49 -3.10 18.59 -16.60
C LEU A 49 -1.84 19.39 -16.96
N ARG A 50 -1.98 20.69 -17.23
CA ARG A 50 -0.83 21.59 -17.44
C ARG A 50 -0.11 21.81 -16.11
N ILE A 51 1.22 21.69 -16.15
CA ILE A 51 2.07 21.81 -14.97
C ILE A 51 2.89 23.09 -15.07
N HIS A 52 2.93 23.86 -13.99
CA HIS A 52 3.85 24.96 -13.81
C HIS A 52 5.00 24.52 -12.89
N ALA A 53 6.21 24.99 -13.17
CA ALA A 53 7.37 24.71 -12.33
C ALA A 53 7.11 25.15 -10.88
N GLY A 54 7.43 24.26 -9.91
CA GLY A 54 7.23 24.53 -8.49
C GLY A 54 5.79 24.33 -7.97
N SER A 55 4.83 23.92 -8.81
CA SER A 55 3.47 23.60 -8.34
C SER A 55 3.45 22.25 -7.61
N LYS A 56 2.63 22.16 -6.56
CA LYS A 56 2.33 20.88 -5.90
C LYS A 56 1.13 20.23 -6.56
N ILE A 57 1.27 18.99 -6.95
CA ILE A 57 0.25 18.25 -7.71
C ILE A 57 -0.14 17.01 -6.92
N LYS A 58 -1.42 16.69 -6.93
CA LYS A 58 -1.93 15.41 -6.42
C LYS A 58 -1.78 14.35 -7.50
N VAL A 59 -1.04 13.30 -7.20
CA VAL A 59 -0.79 12.18 -8.12
C VAL A 59 -1.12 10.87 -7.43
N GLU A 60 -1.73 9.95 -8.15
CA GLU A 60 -1.94 8.57 -7.71
C GLU A 60 -0.74 7.71 -8.13
N VAL A 61 0.04 7.29 -7.16
CA VAL A 61 1.24 6.48 -7.39
C VAL A 61 0.95 5.02 -7.04
N PRO A 62 1.30 4.06 -7.92
CA PRO A 62 1.13 2.65 -7.64
C PRO A 62 2.09 2.18 -6.55
N VAL A 63 1.62 1.26 -5.70
CA VAL A 63 2.42 0.61 -4.67
C VAL A 63 2.91 -0.74 -5.18
N HIS A 64 4.23 -0.95 -5.13
CA HIS A 64 4.87 -2.21 -5.43
C HIS A 64 5.37 -2.86 -4.14
N PHE A 65 4.96 -4.08 -3.92
CA PHE A 65 5.40 -4.88 -2.78
C PHE A 65 6.66 -5.65 -3.15
N ILE A 66 7.64 -5.63 -2.25
CA ILE A 66 8.88 -6.40 -2.40
C ILE A 66 9.03 -7.35 -1.20
N ASN A 67 9.87 -8.39 -1.40
CA ASN A 67 10.20 -9.38 -0.37
C ASN A 67 8.97 -10.14 0.19
N GLU A 68 7.95 -10.35 -0.66
CA GLU A 68 6.77 -11.14 -0.27
C GLU A 68 7.15 -12.54 0.22
N ALA A 69 8.09 -13.18 -0.48
CA ALA A 69 8.56 -14.52 -0.12
C ALA A 69 9.33 -14.57 1.22
N ASP A 70 9.86 -13.45 1.69
CA ASP A 70 10.62 -13.36 2.94
C ASP A 70 9.75 -13.02 4.15
N ALA A 71 8.50 -12.63 3.93
CA ALA A 71 7.54 -12.38 4.99
C ALA A 71 7.21 -13.69 5.74
N PRO A 72 7.44 -13.77 7.07
CA PRO A 72 7.15 -14.97 7.85
C PRO A 72 5.66 -15.33 7.82
N GLY A 73 4.78 -14.34 7.72
CA GLY A 73 3.35 -14.56 7.59
C GLY A 73 2.98 -15.30 6.30
N ILE A 74 3.61 -14.98 5.18
CA ILE A 74 3.37 -15.67 3.89
C ILE A 74 3.98 -17.08 3.91
N LYS A 75 5.17 -17.24 4.49
CA LYS A 75 5.80 -18.56 4.68
C LYS A 75 4.94 -19.53 5.52
N ARG A 76 4.13 -19.01 6.44
CA ARG A 76 3.16 -19.78 7.24
C ARG A 76 1.83 -20.00 6.54
N GLY A 77 1.71 -19.63 5.26
CA GLY A 77 0.49 -19.79 4.47
C GLY A 77 -0.47 -18.61 4.54
N GLY A 78 -0.05 -17.46 5.06
CA GLY A 78 -0.80 -16.21 4.98
C GLY A 78 -0.95 -15.72 3.54
N VAL A 79 -2.01 -14.98 3.28
CA VAL A 79 -2.30 -14.37 1.99
C VAL A 79 -2.15 -12.86 2.10
N LEU A 80 -1.40 -12.26 1.17
CA LEU A 80 -1.31 -10.81 1.06
C LEU A 80 -2.64 -10.26 0.53
N ASN A 81 -3.31 -9.48 1.34
CA ASN A 81 -4.51 -8.73 0.95
C ASN A 81 -4.15 -7.27 0.75
N VAL A 82 -4.12 -6.82 -0.49
CA VAL A 82 -3.83 -5.44 -0.85
C VAL A 82 -5.11 -4.63 -0.75
N VAL A 83 -5.15 -3.70 0.23
CA VAL A 83 -6.28 -2.80 0.46
C VAL A 83 -6.24 -1.63 -0.52
N ARG A 84 -5.03 -1.13 -0.80
CA ARG A 84 -4.83 -0.01 -1.73
C ARG A 84 -3.68 -0.32 -2.68
N HIS A 85 -4.02 -0.39 -3.97
CA HIS A 85 -3.03 -0.55 -5.05
C HIS A 85 -2.36 0.76 -5.45
N ARG A 86 -3.00 1.90 -5.17
CA ARG A 86 -2.51 3.25 -5.46
C ARG A 86 -2.68 4.13 -4.25
N VAL A 87 -1.77 5.08 -4.08
CA VAL A 87 -1.80 6.06 -2.99
C VAL A 87 -1.75 7.46 -3.58
N GLU A 88 -2.65 8.32 -3.12
CA GLU A 88 -2.65 9.72 -3.48
C GLU A 88 -1.57 10.47 -2.71
N LEU A 89 -0.64 11.05 -3.44
CA LEU A 89 0.46 11.83 -2.94
C LEU A 89 0.41 13.26 -3.46
N LEU A 90 0.84 14.18 -2.65
CA LEU A 90 1.09 15.55 -3.02
C LEU A 90 2.59 15.71 -3.30
N CYS A 91 2.95 15.78 -4.57
CA CYS A 91 4.33 15.83 -5.05
C CYS A 91 4.65 17.18 -5.68
N PRO A 92 5.90 17.66 -5.60
CA PRO A 92 6.36 18.74 -6.47
C PRO A 92 6.38 18.24 -7.92
N ALA A 93 6.11 19.14 -8.87
CA ALA A 93 6.01 18.82 -10.30
C ALA A 93 7.27 18.16 -10.89
N ASP A 94 8.43 18.45 -10.31
CA ASP A 94 9.72 17.96 -10.80
C ASP A 94 10.19 16.66 -10.09
N GLY A 95 9.45 16.18 -9.06
CA GLY A 95 9.83 15.03 -8.25
C GLY A 95 8.69 14.02 -8.05
N ILE A 96 8.01 13.63 -9.12
CA ILE A 96 6.94 12.62 -9.06
C ILE A 96 7.59 11.23 -9.07
N PRO A 97 7.37 10.39 -8.05
CA PRO A 97 7.87 9.02 -8.06
C PRO A 97 7.02 8.13 -8.96
N ASP A 98 7.66 7.27 -9.75
CA ASP A 98 6.96 6.32 -10.62
C ASP A 98 6.24 5.23 -9.83
N LYS A 99 6.79 4.84 -8.68
CA LYS A 99 6.25 3.80 -7.81
C LYS A 99 6.69 4.02 -6.35
N ILE A 100 5.86 3.53 -5.44
CA ILE A 100 6.19 3.43 -4.01
C ILE A 100 6.58 1.99 -3.74
N VAL A 101 7.72 1.78 -3.10
CA VAL A 101 8.20 0.45 -2.74
C VAL A 101 7.83 0.17 -1.29
N ALA A 102 7.05 -0.87 -1.07
CA ALA A 102 6.61 -1.33 0.23
C ALA A 102 7.29 -2.67 0.56
N ASP A 103 8.13 -2.70 1.59
CA ASP A 103 8.83 -3.90 2.03
C ASP A 103 7.96 -4.68 3.03
N LEU A 104 7.79 -5.99 2.75
CA LEU A 104 7.03 -6.91 3.59
C LEU A 104 7.89 -7.77 4.51
N THR A 105 9.20 -7.51 4.56
CA THR A 105 10.11 -8.28 5.40
C THR A 105 9.73 -8.18 6.88
N GLY A 106 9.55 -9.32 7.54
CA GLY A 106 9.26 -9.39 8.97
C GLY A 106 7.79 -9.22 9.37
N TYR A 107 6.88 -9.06 8.41
CA TYR A 107 5.45 -9.02 8.70
C TYR A 107 4.88 -10.42 8.89
N ASP A 108 4.13 -10.63 9.97
CA ASP A 108 3.46 -11.90 10.31
C ASP A 108 1.96 -11.86 9.95
N ILE A 109 1.28 -12.97 10.18
CA ILE A 109 -0.16 -13.12 9.97
C ILE A 109 -0.93 -12.15 10.88
N ASN A 110 -1.93 -11.48 10.35
CA ASN A 110 -2.72 -10.39 10.93
C ASN A 110 -1.97 -9.06 11.09
N ASP A 111 -0.75 -8.92 10.60
CA ASP A 111 -0.09 -7.63 10.57
C ASP A 111 -0.63 -6.77 9.42
N SER A 112 -0.63 -5.45 9.66
CA SER A 112 -1.05 -4.43 8.72
C SER A 112 0.11 -3.50 8.38
N LEU A 113 0.33 -3.31 7.09
CA LEU A 113 1.27 -2.30 6.60
C LEU A 113 0.54 -0.97 6.44
N HIS A 114 0.98 0.02 7.20
CA HIS A 114 0.50 1.39 7.17
C HIS A 114 1.42 2.29 6.36
N ILE A 115 0.89 3.40 5.85
CA ILE A 115 1.66 4.36 5.05
C ILE A 115 2.84 4.96 5.82
N SER A 116 2.73 5.11 7.14
CA SER A 116 3.80 5.64 8.01
C SER A 116 5.08 4.80 8.01
N LYS A 117 4.98 3.51 7.69
CA LYS A 117 6.13 2.58 7.63
C LYS A 117 6.79 2.50 6.25
N VAL A 118 6.20 3.12 5.25
CA VAL A 118 6.70 3.08 3.87
C VAL A 118 7.61 4.29 3.64
N PRO A 119 8.83 4.08 3.15
CA PRO A 119 9.75 5.19 2.85
C PRO A 119 9.18 6.02 1.70
N LEU A 120 8.84 7.27 1.97
CA LEU A 120 8.43 8.23 0.96
C LEU A 120 9.66 9.05 0.51
N PRO A 121 9.79 9.39 -0.78
CA PRO A 121 10.84 10.24 -1.27
C PRO A 121 10.73 11.67 -0.72
N GLU A 122 11.84 12.42 -0.78
CA GLU A 122 11.90 13.78 -0.26
C GLU A 122 10.92 14.73 -0.98
N GLY A 123 10.24 15.55 -0.20
CA GLY A 123 9.28 16.53 -0.72
C GLY A 123 7.90 15.97 -1.05
N VAL A 124 7.68 14.68 -0.91
CA VAL A 124 6.39 14.02 -1.13
C VAL A 124 5.62 13.91 0.18
N THR A 125 4.37 14.33 0.17
CA THR A 125 3.47 14.21 1.33
C THR A 125 2.19 13.48 0.95
N THR A 126 1.61 12.77 1.90
CA THR A 126 0.30 12.13 1.69
C THR A 126 -0.80 13.19 1.69
N THR A 127 -1.77 13.07 0.78
CA THR A 127 -2.94 13.96 0.76
C THR A 127 -3.80 13.74 2.01
N THR A 128 -3.85 12.52 2.52
CA THR A 128 -4.62 12.15 3.69
C THR A 128 -3.73 12.19 4.93
N ALA A 129 -4.08 13.00 5.92
CA ALA A 129 -3.35 13.11 7.19
C ALA A 129 -3.51 11.88 8.11
N ARG A 130 -4.42 10.97 7.78
CA ARG A 130 -4.66 9.74 8.56
C ARG A 130 -3.67 8.67 8.15
N ASP A 131 -3.20 7.89 9.12
CA ASP A 131 -2.43 6.69 8.86
C ASP A 131 -3.37 5.59 8.37
N PHE A 132 -3.35 5.31 7.07
CA PHE A 132 -4.20 4.31 6.45
C PHE A 132 -3.41 3.06 6.11
N THR A 133 -4.11 1.93 6.13
CA THR A 133 -3.55 0.63 5.77
C THR A 133 -3.43 0.49 4.25
N ILE A 134 -2.29 0.02 3.80
CA ILE A 134 -1.99 -0.27 2.39
C ILE A 134 -2.23 -1.74 2.10
N ALA A 135 -1.69 -2.61 2.94
CA ALA A 135 -1.85 -4.06 2.80
C ALA A 135 -1.96 -4.74 4.17
N THR A 136 -2.54 -5.91 4.19
CA THR A 136 -2.64 -6.77 5.37
C THR A 136 -2.28 -8.21 5.00
N ILE A 137 -1.65 -8.93 5.91
CA ILE A 137 -1.42 -10.37 5.74
C ILE A 137 -2.55 -11.10 6.47
N ALA A 138 -3.47 -11.69 5.71
CA ALA A 138 -4.62 -12.42 6.25
C ALA A 138 -4.29 -13.89 6.43
N ALA A 139 -4.77 -14.49 7.54
CA ALA A 139 -4.72 -15.93 7.72
C ALA A 139 -5.73 -16.62 6.79
N PRO A 140 -5.36 -17.68 6.06
CA PRO A 140 -6.32 -18.52 5.37
C PRO A 140 -7.27 -19.21 6.36
N ALA A 141 -8.46 -19.58 5.90
CA ALA A 141 -9.54 -20.08 6.76
C ALA A 141 -9.10 -21.28 7.66
N GLY A 142 -8.24 -22.17 7.16
CA GLY A 142 -7.72 -23.31 7.94
C GLY A 142 -6.80 -22.91 9.10
N VAL A 143 -5.92 -21.95 8.89
CA VAL A 143 -4.97 -21.47 9.92
C VAL A 143 -5.68 -20.60 10.96
N LYS A 144 -6.76 -19.95 10.57
CA LYS A 144 -7.58 -19.14 11.48
C LYS A 144 -8.27 -19.99 12.55
N GLU A 145 -8.63 -21.21 12.23
CA GLU A 145 -9.19 -22.20 13.16
C GLU A 145 -8.14 -22.68 14.17
N GLU A 146 -6.92 -22.97 13.70
CA GLU A 146 -5.82 -23.40 14.58
C GLU A 146 -5.35 -22.30 15.54
N LEU A 147 -5.24 -21.04 15.05
CA LEU A 147 -4.91 -19.89 15.88
C LEU A 147 -6.00 -19.61 16.94
N ARG A 148 -7.27 -19.85 16.60
CA ARG A 148 -8.39 -19.72 17.53
C ARG A 148 -8.37 -20.82 18.61
N GLN A 149 -7.99 -22.03 18.25
CA GLN A 149 -7.83 -23.15 19.18
C GLN A 149 -6.63 -22.96 20.12
N GLN A 150 -5.51 -22.45 19.61
CA GLN A 150 -4.34 -22.13 20.43
C GLN A 150 -4.61 -20.96 21.38
N ALA A 151 -5.33 -19.91 20.93
CA ALA A 151 -5.72 -18.81 21.81
C ALA A 151 -6.71 -19.26 22.90
N ALA A 152 -7.61 -20.18 22.58
CA ALA A 152 -8.54 -20.75 23.56
C ALA A 152 -7.83 -21.68 24.56
N SER A 153 -6.85 -22.45 24.13
CA SER A 153 -6.05 -23.31 25.03
C SER A 153 -5.14 -22.52 25.97
N ASN A 154 -4.56 -21.42 25.48
CA ASN A 154 -3.75 -20.52 26.33
C ASN A 154 -4.60 -19.74 27.34
N ALA A 155 -5.83 -19.36 26.96
CA ALA A 155 -6.75 -18.68 27.87
C ALA A 155 -7.23 -19.61 29.01
N THR A 156 -7.37 -20.92 28.73
CA THR A 156 -7.73 -21.93 29.74
C THR A 156 -6.57 -22.26 30.67
N ALA A 157 -5.33 -22.22 30.17
CA ALA A 157 -4.14 -22.43 31.00
C ALA A 157 -3.83 -21.25 31.95
N ALA A 158 -4.15 -20.00 31.51
CA ALA A 158 -3.99 -18.81 32.36
C ALA A 158 -5.09 -18.65 33.44
N ALA A 159 -6.20 -19.36 33.32
CA ALA A 159 -7.28 -19.36 34.30
C ALA A 159 -7.16 -20.42 35.40
N ALA A 160 -6.14 -21.31 35.32
CA ALA A 160 -5.93 -22.43 36.26
C ALA A 160 -4.91 -22.14 37.39
N GLU A 161 -4.37 -20.92 37.45
CA GLU A 161 -3.36 -20.59 38.48
C GLU A 161 -3.66 -19.25 39.15
N PRO A 162 -4.70 -19.16 40.02
CA PRO A 162 -4.53 -18.54 41.30
C PRO A 162 -5.49 -19.03 42.43
N GLU A 163 -5.50 -20.32 42.76
CA GLU A 163 -6.31 -20.76 43.92
C GLU A 163 -5.56 -21.54 45.01
N GLU A 164 -4.24 -21.56 45.01
CA GLU A 164 -3.48 -22.30 46.03
C GLU A 164 -2.55 -21.46 46.93
N ALA A 165 -2.74 -20.13 47.00
CA ALA A 165 -1.92 -19.26 47.86
C ALA A 165 -2.71 -18.46 48.91
N LYS A 166 -3.83 -19.01 49.40
CA LYS A 166 -4.58 -18.35 50.51
C LYS A 166 -5.14 -19.28 51.55
N LYS A 167 -4.28 -20.17 52.07
CA LYS A 167 -4.64 -20.95 53.27
C LYS A 167 -3.41 -21.36 54.06
N ALA A 168 -2.74 -20.40 54.66
CA ALA A 168 -1.86 -20.66 55.84
C ALA A 168 -1.48 -19.33 56.50
N GLU A 169 -2.33 -18.84 57.39
CA GLU A 169 -1.85 -18.09 58.56
C GLU A 169 -2.76 -18.39 59.74
N PRO A 170 -2.24 -19.17 60.75
CA PRO A 170 -2.97 -19.33 61.99
C PRO A 170 -2.62 -18.21 62.97
N ALA A 171 -3.64 -17.77 63.63
CA ALA A 171 -3.61 -16.85 64.75
C ALA A 171 -2.59 -17.25 65.85
N LYS A 172 -1.87 -16.29 66.37
CA LYS A 172 -1.52 -16.21 67.81
C LYS A 172 -1.09 -14.79 68.23
N LYS A 173 -1.84 -14.30 69.10
CA LYS A 173 -1.66 -13.57 70.34
C LYS A 173 -1.61 -12.06 70.27
#